data_277cc1fa4736a2c6d621282ca4416d34
#
_entry.id   277cc1fa4736a2c6d621282ca4416d34
#
_cell.length_a   1.000
_cell.length_b   1.000
_cell.length_c   1.000
_cell.angle_alpha   90.00
_cell.angle_beta   90.00
_cell.angle_gamma   90.00
#
_symmetry.space_group_name_H-M   'P 1'
#
loop_
_entity.id
_entity.type
_entity.pdbx_description
1 polymer ?
#
loop_
_entity_poly.entity_id
_entity_poly.type
_entity_poly.pdbx_seq_one_letter_code
_entity_poly.pdbx_strand_id
1 'polypeptide(L)'
;NLEVGSKFISLAKYTKSKLKVGLPGKYVAENIKNEHRVQHQLRILQSTFKKINIENTYPYLIGSEIDIGEVYNINKKYIVLCPTNSKYHKSNHRGYRAWPLKNWQELIDKVILKTDFDIVVTGHSSEEGFISQLKLNHSRIHNLCGKTSIPNLVEIMKKSACTIANDSGSVHVAGVSCQKVIALHGPTPFKETGPYGNGSNKIIEANINMKCSPCYNTEAIKKCTSNLCMKNLTAEIVFNYVLE
;
A
#
# COMPACT_ATOMS: atom_id res chain seq x y z
N ASN A 1 -21.38 9.74 4.07
CA ASN A 1 -20.70 9.11 2.93
C ASN A 1 -19.42 9.89 2.65
N LEU A 2 -18.27 9.28 2.88
CA LEU A 2 -16.95 9.89 2.69
C LEU A 2 -16.33 9.52 1.33
N GLU A 3 -16.99 8.66 0.57
CA GLU A 3 -16.55 8.24 -0.76
C GLU A 3 -17.06 9.19 -1.84
N VAL A 4 -16.21 9.45 -2.83
CA VAL A 4 -16.54 10.28 -3.99
C VAL A 4 -16.75 9.37 -5.20
N GLY A 5 -17.99 9.22 -5.63
CA GLY A 5 -18.33 8.45 -6.82
C GLY A 5 -19.85 8.31 -6.99
N SER A 6 -20.30 8.29 -8.24
CA SER A 6 -21.73 8.24 -8.56
C SER A 6 -22.50 7.06 -7.91
N LYS A 7 -21.85 5.89 -7.78
CA LYS A 7 -22.44 4.71 -7.14
C LYS A 7 -22.69 4.94 -5.64
N PHE A 8 -21.74 5.54 -4.93
CA PHE A 8 -21.86 5.81 -3.49
C PHE A 8 -22.85 6.95 -3.21
N ILE A 9 -22.91 7.95 -4.09
CA ILE A 9 -23.93 9.00 -4.03
C ILE A 9 -25.33 8.41 -4.14
N SER A 10 -25.55 7.50 -5.09
CA SER A 10 -26.82 6.80 -5.24
C SER A 10 -27.19 6.01 -4.00
N LEU A 11 -26.27 5.21 -3.45
CA LEU A 11 -26.49 4.44 -2.23
C LEU A 11 -26.85 5.33 -1.03
N ALA A 12 -26.16 6.47 -0.88
CA ALA A 12 -26.42 7.41 0.21
C ALA A 12 -27.84 8.01 0.16
N LYS A 13 -28.46 8.11 -1.01
CA LYS A 13 -29.87 8.57 -1.16
C LYS A 13 -30.86 7.62 -0.48
N TYR A 14 -30.58 6.33 -0.48
CA TYR A 14 -31.46 5.31 0.12
C TYR A 14 -31.25 5.11 1.63
N THR A 15 -30.22 5.73 2.23
CA THR A 15 -30.04 5.64 3.67
C THR A 15 -31.11 6.44 4.41
N LYS A 16 -31.61 5.93 5.54
CA LYS A 16 -32.54 6.63 6.43
C LYS A 16 -31.85 7.67 7.32
N SER A 17 -30.56 7.95 7.11
CA SER A 17 -29.81 8.90 7.91
C SER A 17 -30.33 10.32 7.74
N LYS A 18 -30.55 11.02 8.86
CA LYS A 18 -30.99 12.43 8.87
C LYS A 18 -29.90 13.38 8.35
N LEU A 19 -28.63 13.02 8.54
CA LEU A 19 -27.49 13.81 8.09
C LEU A 19 -26.70 13.02 7.03
N LYS A 20 -26.47 13.63 5.86
CA LYS A 20 -25.70 13.10 4.76
C LYS A 20 -24.62 14.10 4.38
N VAL A 21 -23.36 13.74 4.56
CA VAL A 21 -22.19 14.59 4.34
C VAL A 21 -21.43 14.09 3.12
N GLY A 22 -20.81 14.99 2.38
CA GLY A 22 -20.04 14.66 1.18
C GLY A 22 -20.88 14.44 -0.07
N LEU A 23 -22.18 14.81 -0.06
CA LEU A 23 -23.03 14.83 -1.23
C LEU A 23 -23.05 16.22 -1.87
N PRO A 24 -23.25 16.32 -3.22
CA PRO A 24 -23.43 17.61 -3.87
C PRO A 24 -24.55 18.41 -3.20
N GLY A 25 -24.28 19.65 -2.83
CA GLY A 25 -25.29 20.63 -2.44
C GLY A 25 -25.15 21.27 -1.07
N LYS A 26 -24.70 20.63 -0.01
CA LYS A 26 -24.71 21.27 1.31
C LYS A 26 -23.43 21.14 2.15
N TYR A 27 -22.63 20.14 1.92
CA TYR A 27 -21.38 19.88 2.66
C TYR A 27 -20.34 19.24 1.73
N VAL A 28 -20.03 19.92 0.62
CA VAL A 28 -18.94 19.50 -0.29
C VAL A 28 -17.71 20.28 0.10
N ALA A 29 -16.72 19.58 0.63
CA ALA A 29 -15.39 20.18 0.71
C ALA A 29 -14.80 20.26 -0.72
N GLU A 30 -14.26 21.41 -1.10
CA GLU A 30 -13.57 21.57 -2.37
C GLU A 30 -12.43 20.54 -2.49
N ASN A 31 -12.27 19.95 -3.67
CA ASN A 31 -11.12 19.11 -3.97
C ASN A 31 -9.88 19.98 -4.06
N ILE A 32 -9.01 19.87 -3.08
CA ILE A 32 -7.69 20.51 -3.09
C ILE A 32 -6.75 19.57 -3.85
N LYS A 33 -6.14 20.10 -4.92
CA LYS A 33 -5.17 19.34 -5.71
C LYS A 33 -4.00 18.88 -4.82
N ASN A 34 -3.62 17.60 -4.93
CA ASN A 34 -2.58 16.96 -4.14
C ASN A 34 -2.90 16.85 -2.64
N GLU A 35 -4.14 17.02 -2.22
CA GLU A 35 -4.56 16.72 -0.85
C GLU A 35 -4.73 15.21 -0.69
N HIS A 36 -4.17 14.66 0.39
CA HIS A 36 -4.35 13.24 0.69
C HIS A 36 -5.82 12.93 1.02
N ARG A 37 -6.34 11.81 0.51
CA ARG A 37 -7.76 11.43 0.68
C ARG A 37 -8.20 11.37 2.14
N VAL A 38 -7.33 10.93 3.05
CA VAL A 38 -7.62 10.93 4.50
C VAL A 38 -7.82 12.37 4.99
N GLN A 39 -6.95 13.31 4.59
CA GLN A 39 -7.08 14.72 4.98
C GLN A 39 -8.35 15.34 4.42
N HIS A 40 -8.69 15.03 3.17
CA HIS A 40 -9.95 15.44 2.57
C HIS A 40 -11.16 14.96 3.37
N GLN A 41 -11.17 13.67 3.76
CA GLN A 41 -12.24 13.10 4.58
C GLN A 41 -12.33 13.73 5.97
N LEU A 42 -11.19 13.96 6.63
CA LEU A 42 -11.12 14.63 7.93
C LEU A 42 -11.67 16.06 7.84
N ARG A 43 -11.32 16.81 6.79
CA ARG A 43 -11.81 18.16 6.55
C ARG A 43 -13.34 18.20 6.34
N ILE A 44 -13.92 17.21 5.64
CA ILE A 44 -15.37 17.06 5.53
C ILE A 44 -15.98 16.82 6.90
N LEU A 45 -15.41 15.93 7.71
CA LEU A 45 -15.90 15.66 9.07
C LEU A 45 -15.84 16.91 9.95
N GLN A 46 -14.72 17.62 9.92
CA GLN A 46 -14.53 18.84 10.71
C GLN A 46 -15.53 19.95 10.32
N SER A 47 -15.78 20.13 9.03
CA SER A 47 -16.77 21.12 8.55
C SER A 47 -18.19 20.82 9.03
N THR A 48 -18.48 19.54 9.28
CA THR A 48 -19.81 19.07 9.72
C THR A 48 -19.94 19.03 11.24
N PHE A 49 -18.89 18.60 11.92
CA PHE A 49 -18.84 18.40 13.36
C PHE A 49 -17.81 19.34 13.97
N LYS A 50 -18.17 20.60 14.13
CA LYS A 50 -17.28 21.71 14.61
C LYS A 50 -16.51 21.42 15.90
N LYS A 51 -16.95 20.45 16.72
CA LYS A 51 -16.31 20.07 17.98
C LYS A 51 -15.28 18.94 17.85
N ILE A 52 -15.09 18.36 16.64
CA ILE A 52 -14.10 17.31 16.43
C ILE A 52 -12.74 17.97 16.24
N ASN A 53 -11.81 17.70 17.15
CA ASN A 53 -10.40 17.99 16.92
C ASN A 53 -9.80 16.86 16.10
N ILE A 54 -9.34 17.17 14.87
CA ILE A 54 -8.69 16.24 13.96
C ILE A 54 -7.17 16.46 13.90
N GLU A 55 -6.65 17.44 14.63
CA GLU A 55 -5.21 17.67 14.69
C GLU A 55 -4.52 16.47 15.33
N ASN A 56 -3.45 15.99 14.70
CA ASN A 56 -2.70 14.82 15.14
C ASN A 56 -3.51 13.52 15.24
N THR A 57 -4.59 13.40 14.46
CA THR A 57 -5.37 12.16 14.36
C THR A 57 -4.74 11.26 13.31
N TYR A 58 -4.21 10.12 13.76
CA TYR A 58 -3.61 9.10 12.88
C TYR A 58 -4.38 7.79 12.96
N PRO A 59 -4.53 7.08 11.83
CA PRO A 59 -5.12 5.75 11.84
C PRO A 59 -4.21 4.78 12.60
N TYR A 60 -4.82 3.78 13.23
CA TYR A 60 -4.11 2.67 13.85
C TYR A 60 -4.81 1.35 13.55
N LEU A 61 -4.05 0.26 13.58
CA LEU A 61 -4.58 -1.10 13.49
C LEU A 61 -4.11 -1.91 14.70
N ILE A 62 -5.00 -2.74 15.21
CA ILE A 62 -4.70 -3.65 16.32
C ILE A 62 -4.13 -4.94 15.73
N GLY A 63 -2.94 -5.31 16.17
CA GLY A 63 -2.31 -6.60 15.87
C GLY A 63 -2.89 -7.73 16.74
N SER A 64 -2.43 -8.94 16.50
CA SER A 64 -2.92 -10.16 17.17
C SER A 64 -2.14 -10.54 18.43
N GLU A 65 -1.15 -9.76 18.82
CA GLU A 65 -0.28 -10.02 20.00
C GLU A 65 0.40 -11.40 19.98
N ILE A 66 0.59 -11.98 18.78
CA ILE A 66 1.28 -13.28 18.62
C ILE A 66 2.80 -13.15 18.78
N ASP A 67 3.43 -14.23 19.23
CA ASP A 67 4.86 -14.42 19.03
C ASP A 67 5.13 -14.90 17.59
N ILE A 68 5.79 -14.03 16.80
CA ILE A 68 6.08 -14.30 15.38
C ILE A 68 7.10 -15.43 15.25
N GLY A 69 8.04 -15.54 16.18
CA GLY A 69 9.02 -16.61 16.23
C GLY A 69 8.34 -17.98 16.42
N GLU A 70 7.43 -18.09 17.38
CA GLU A 70 6.68 -19.32 17.64
C GLU A 70 5.73 -19.68 16.48
N VAL A 71 4.95 -18.71 15.99
CA VAL A 71 3.91 -18.98 14.99
C VAL A 71 4.46 -19.19 13.59
N TYR A 72 5.48 -18.42 13.18
CA TYR A 72 5.98 -18.40 11.80
C TYR A 72 7.46 -18.80 11.68
N ASN A 73 8.12 -19.16 12.77
CA ASN A 73 9.55 -19.48 12.82
C ASN A 73 10.45 -18.37 12.28
N ILE A 74 10.12 -17.09 12.60
CA ILE A 74 10.88 -15.91 12.19
C ILE A 74 11.57 -15.33 13.42
N ASN A 75 12.84 -15.67 13.61
CA ASN A 75 13.61 -15.36 14.83
C ASN A 75 14.72 -14.33 14.61
N LYS A 76 14.90 -13.88 13.36
CA LYS A 76 15.91 -12.89 12.99
C LYS A 76 15.26 -11.58 12.56
N LYS A 77 16.06 -10.54 12.44
CA LYS A 77 15.65 -9.27 11.84
C LYS A 77 15.23 -9.50 10.39
N TYR A 78 14.09 -8.99 9.99
CA TYR A 78 13.51 -9.27 8.67
C TYR A 78 12.90 -8.03 8.02
N ILE A 79 12.71 -8.13 6.71
CA ILE A 79 11.92 -7.20 5.92
C ILE A 79 10.68 -7.91 5.38
N VAL A 80 9.62 -7.14 5.10
CA VAL A 80 8.37 -7.68 4.52
C VAL A 80 8.25 -7.24 3.06
N LEU A 81 7.96 -8.19 2.17
CA LEU A 81 7.67 -7.95 0.77
C LEU A 81 6.19 -8.25 0.48
N CYS A 82 5.50 -7.27 -0.13
CA CYS A 82 4.12 -7.41 -0.60
C CYS A 82 4.08 -7.22 -2.12
N PRO A 83 4.45 -8.26 -2.91
CA PRO A 83 4.73 -8.12 -4.33
C PRO A 83 3.49 -8.02 -5.21
N THR A 84 2.30 -8.20 -4.66
CA THR A 84 1.06 -8.29 -5.43
C THR A 84 0.13 -7.10 -5.23
N ASN A 85 -0.92 -7.07 -6.02
CA ASN A 85 -2.07 -6.18 -5.81
C ASN A 85 -3.35 -6.88 -6.28
N SER A 86 -4.47 -6.60 -5.61
CA SER A 86 -5.78 -7.24 -5.82
C SER A 86 -6.35 -7.11 -7.25
N LYS A 87 -5.77 -6.26 -8.10
CA LYS A 87 -6.21 -6.07 -9.49
C LYS A 87 -5.41 -6.89 -10.50
N TYR A 88 -4.34 -7.55 -10.07
CA TYR A 88 -3.49 -8.35 -10.97
C TYR A 88 -4.28 -9.49 -11.64
N HIS A 89 -5.22 -10.09 -10.92
CA HIS A 89 -6.02 -11.23 -11.39
C HIS A 89 -7.30 -10.83 -12.17
N LYS A 90 -7.65 -9.54 -12.22
CA LYS A 90 -8.82 -9.10 -12.98
C LYS A 90 -8.43 -8.86 -14.42
N SER A 91 -8.86 -9.74 -15.31
CA SER A 91 -8.48 -9.86 -16.73
C SER A 91 -8.51 -8.57 -17.58
N ASN A 92 -9.21 -7.54 -17.15
CA ASN A 92 -9.33 -6.27 -17.87
C ASN A 92 -8.44 -5.14 -17.32
N HIS A 93 -7.70 -5.37 -16.24
CA HIS A 93 -6.75 -4.40 -15.72
C HIS A 93 -5.33 -4.89 -15.96
N ARG A 94 -4.69 -4.35 -17.00
CA ARG A 94 -3.24 -4.46 -17.16
C ARG A 94 -2.62 -4.05 -15.83
N GLY A 95 -1.77 -4.87 -15.24
CA GLY A 95 -1.21 -4.66 -13.90
C GLY A 95 -0.32 -3.42 -13.76
N TYR A 96 -0.83 -2.24 -14.17
CA TYR A 96 -0.05 -0.99 -14.25
C TYR A 96 0.59 -0.56 -12.93
N ARG A 97 0.05 -1.02 -11.80
CA ARG A 97 0.62 -0.76 -10.47
C ARG A 97 1.52 -1.88 -9.96
N ALA A 98 1.65 -2.96 -10.74
CA ALA A 98 2.50 -4.08 -10.35
C ALA A 98 3.95 -3.80 -10.76
N TRP A 99 4.85 -3.92 -9.81
CA TRP A 99 6.27 -3.94 -10.10
C TRP A 99 6.63 -5.27 -10.78
N PRO A 100 7.52 -5.27 -11.79
CA PRO A 100 7.83 -6.49 -12.53
C PRO A 100 8.37 -7.62 -11.65
N LEU A 101 7.97 -8.85 -11.95
CA LEU A 101 8.42 -10.04 -11.23
C LEU A 101 9.95 -10.15 -11.21
N LYS A 102 10.60 -9.80 -12.34
CA LYS A 102 12.06 -9.76 -12.45
C LYS A 102 12.67 -8.82 -11.40
N ASN A 103 12.10 -7.64 -11.21
CA ASN A 103 12.64 -6.65 -10.26
C ASN A 103 12.44 -7.13 -8.80
N TRP A 104 11.32 -7.82 -8.51
CA TRP A 104 11.13 -8.46 -7.20
C TRP A 104 12.19 -9.54 -6.94
N GLN A 105 12.47 -10.39 -7.94
CA GLN A 105 13.50 -11.41 -7.81
C GLN A 105 14.88 -10.80 -7.60
N GLU A 106 15.25 -9.79 -8.38
CA GLU A 106 16.51 -9.08 -8.22
C GLU A 106 16.64 -8.42 -6.84
N LEU A 107 15.55 -7.89 -6.28
CA LEU A 107 15.55 -7.33 -4.92
C LEU A 107 15.77 -8.43 -3.87
N ILE A 108 15.08 -9.56 -3.99
CA ILE A 108 15.25 -10.73 -3.12
C ILE A 108 16.71 -11.19 -3.14
N ASP A 109 17.26 -11.39 -4.33
CA ASP A 109 18.66 -11.86 -4.51
C ASP A 109 19.66 -10.87 -3.88
N LYS A 110 19.44 -9.56 -4.05
CA LYS A 110 20.29 -8.51 -3.43
C LYS A 110 20.22 -8.53 -1.90
N VAL A 111 19.01 -8.64 -1.33
CA VAL A 111 18.83 -8.70 0.13
C VAL A 111 19.54 -9.93 0.70
N ILE A 112 19.36 -11.09 0.08
CA ILE A 112 20.00 -12.33 0.52
C ILE A 112 21.52 -12.23 0.41
N LEU A 113 22.05 -11.63 -0.65
CA LEU A 113 23.49 -11.55 -0.89
C LEU A 113 24.19 -10.48 -0.03
N LYS A 114 23.52 -9.33 0.19
CA LYS A 114 24.19 -8.12 0.72
C LYS A 114 23.77 -7.74 2.15
N THR A 115 22.84 -8.48 2.76
CA THR A 115 22.36 -8.22 4.13
C THR A 115 22.16 -9.51 4.91
N ASP A 116 21.97 -9.39 6.23
CA ASP A 116 21.61 -10.50 7.11
C ASP A 116 20.10 -10.59 7.38
N PHE A 117 19.28 -9.77 6.70
CA PHE A 117 17.85 -9.82 6.87
C PHE A 117 17.25 -11.13 6.39
N ASP A 118 16.31 -11.66 7.15
CA ASP A 118 15.33 -12.61 6.64
C ASP A 118 14.30 -11.84 5.78
N ILE A 119 13.64 -12.55 4.87
CA ILE A 119 12.62 -12.00 3.98
C ILE A 119 11.29 -12.69 4.27
N VAL A 120 10.26 -11.91 4.57
CA VAL A 120 8.88 -12.39 4.72
C VAL A 120 8.08 -11.95 3.52
N VAL A 121 7.62 -12.90 2.71
CA VAL A 121 6.78 -12.62 1.55
C VAL A 121 5.32 -12.83 1.94
N THR A 122 4.48 -11.81 1.76
CA THR A 122 3.05 -11.86 2.10
C THR A 122 2.17 -11.56 0.88
N GLY A 123 0.92 -12.06 0.96
CA GLY A 123 -0.09 -11.85 -0.07
C GLY A 123 -1.37 -12.61 0.29
N HIS A 124 -2.45 -12.32 -0.41
CA HIS A 124 -3.68 -13.08 -0.30
C HIS A 124 -3.53 -14.45 -1.00
N SER A 125 -4.28 -15.48 -0.59
CA SER A 125 -4.21 -16.83 -1.18
C SER A 125 -4.46 -16.83 -2.70
N SER A 126 -5.33 -15.97 -3.21
CA SER A 126 -5.55 -15.81 -4.65
C SER A 126 -4.33 -15.28 -5.43
N GLU A 127 -3.29 -14.84 -4.74
CA GLU A 127 -2.06 -14.28 -5.33
C GLU A 127 -0.90 -15.29 -5.37
N GLU A 128 -1.12 -16.50 -4.87
CA GLU A 128 -0.14 -17.60 -4.87
C GLU A 128 0.45 -17.88 -6.26
N GLY A 129 -0.39 -17.86 -7.30
CA GLY A 129 0.05 -18.08 -8.68
C GLY A 129 1.05 -17.04 -9.22
N PHE A 130 1.05 -15.82 -8.65
CA PHE A 130 2.10 -14.83 -8.93
C PHE A 130 3.34 -15.08 -8.08
N ILE A 131 3.15 -15.29 -6.79
CA ILE A 131 4.24 -15.43 -5.82
C ILE A 131 5.05 -16.72 -6.08
N SER A 132 4.41 -17.80 -6.53
CA SER A 132 5.09 -19.06 -6.87
C SER A 132 6.07 -18.96 -8.06
N GLN A 133 6.01 -17.88 -8.85
CA GLN A 133 6.98 -17.60 -9.91
C GLN A 133 8.29 -17.01 -9.38
N LEU A 134 8.33 -16.58 -8.12
CA LEU A 134 9.55 -16.13 -7.45
C LEU A 134 10.33 -17.33 -6.89
N LYS A 135 11.65 -17.27 -6.96
CA LYS A 135 12.54 -18.27 -6.37
C LYS A 135 12.65 -18.02 -4.87
N LEU A 136 11.81 -18.68 -4.07
CA LEU A 136 11.70 -18.48 -2.63
C LEU A 136 12.31 -19.63 -1.82
N ASN A 137 13.00 -20.59 -2.45
CA ASN A 137 13.61 -21.72 -1.77
C ASN A 137 14.97 -21.34 -1.18
N HIS A 138 14.95 -20.64 -0.05
CA HIS A 138 16.13 -20.24 0.71
C HIS A 138 15.80 -20.21 2.20
N SER A 139 16.73 -20.61 3.09
CA SER A 139 16.50 -20.73 4.54
C SER A 139 16.13 -19.41 5.24
N ARG A 140 16.46 -18.27 4.64
CA ARG A 140 16.11 -16.93 5.13
C ARG A 140 14.87 -16.34 4.48
N ILE A 141 14.08 -17.15 3.73
CA ILE A 141 12.86 -16.66 3.08
C ILE A 141 11.66 -17.41 3.63
N HIS A 142 10.73 -16.65 4.20
CA HIS A 142 9.48 -17.14 4.77
C HIS A 142 8.31 -16.76 3.87
N ASN A 143 7.79 -17.73 3.11
CA ASN A 143 6.60 -17.53 2.28
C ASN A 143 5.33 -17.68 3.11
N LEU A 144 4.70 -16.56 3.45
CA LEU A 144 3.46 -16.47 4.21
C LEU A 144 2.26 -16.07 3.34
N CYS A 145 2.35 -16.18 2.00
CA CYS A 145 1.22 -15.94 1.12
C CYS A 145 0.04 -16.85 1.49
N GLY A 146 -1.14 -16.26 1.68
CA GLY A 146 -2.35 -16.99 2.10
C GLY A 146 -2.35 -17.52 3.54
N LYS A 147 -1.30 -17.27 4.33
CA LYS A 147 -1.12 -17.86 5.67
C LYS A 147 -1.31 -16.86 6.82
N THR A 148 -1.63 -15.60 6.52
CA THR A 148 -1.79 -14.57 7.54
C THR A 148 -3.20 -14.02 7.57
N SER A 149 -3.74 -13.81 8.77
CA SER A 149 -4.88 -12.91 8.98
C SER A 149 -4.41 -11.45 8.93
N ILE A 150 -5.33 -10.48 8.78
CA ILE A 150 -4.96 -9.06 8.83
C ILE A 150 -4.32 -8.68 10.18
N PRO A 151 -4.83 -9.09 11.36
CA PRO A 151 -4.16 -8.81 12.62
C PRO A 151 -2.74 -9.40 12.73
N ASN A 152 -2.53 -10.61 12.21
CA ASN A 152 -1.18 -11.22 12.16
C ASN A 152 -0.25 -10.45 11.22
N LEU A 153 -0.76 -10.01 10.06
CA LEU A 153 0.00 -9.18 9.12
C LEU A 153 0.43 -7.86 9.75
N VAL A 154 -0.47 -7.21 10.51
CA VAL A 154 -0.16 -5.98 11.27
C VAL A 154 1.01 -6.24 12.24
N GLU A 155 0.98 -7.34 12.99
CA GLU A 155 2.03 -7.66 13.95
C GLU A 155 3.37 -7.97 13.25
N ILE A 156 3.33 -8.71 12.13
CA ILE A 156 4.51 -8.97 11.30
C ILE A 156 5.11 -7.64 10.78
N MET A 157 4.28 -6.73 10.24
CA MET A 157 4.75 -5.45 9.72
C MET A 157 5.29 -4.54 10.81
N LYS A 158 4.67 -4.53 12.00
CA LYS A 158 5.09 -3.72 13.16
C LYS A 158 6.48 -4.09 13.64
N LYS A 159 6.86 -5.36 13.60
CA LYS A 159 8.17 -5.86 14.05
C LYS A 159 9.23 -5.91 12.93
N SER A 160 8.85 -5.63 11.68
CA SER A 160 9.79 -5.65 10.55
C SER A 160 10.71 -4.44 10.54
N ALA A 161 11.90 -4.59 9.97
CA ALA A 161 12.83 -3.48 9.72
C ALA A 161 12.27 -2.49 8.69
N CYS A 162 11.62 -3.02 7.64
CA CYS A 162 10.85 -2.24 6.69
C CYS A 162 9.86 -3.13 5.93
N THR A 163 8.85 -2.51 5.34
CA THR A 163 7.92 -3.16 4.40
C THR A 163 8.04 -2.53 3.02
N ILE A 164 8.23 -3.35 2.00
CA ILE A 164 8.24 -2.95 0.59
C ILE A 164 6.96 -3.47 -0.06
N ALA A 165 6.16 -2.59 -0.63
CA ALA A 165 4.86 -2.97 -1.17
C ALA A 165 4.50 -2.21 -2.45
N ASN A 166 3.81 -2.89 -3.36
CA ASN A 166 3.09 -2.23 -4.45
C ASN A 166 1.95 -1.35 -3.88
N ASP A 167 1.48 -0.38 -4.67
CA ASP A 167 0.28 0.39 -4.38
C ASP A 167 -0.97 -0.53 -4.33
N SER A 168 -1.26 -1.04 -3.14
CA SER A 168 -2.30 -2.01 -2.82
C SER A 168 -2.76 -1.87 -1.36
N GLY A 169 -3.71 -2.69 -0.92
CA GLY A 169 -4.17 -2.69 0.48
C GLY A 169 -3.05 -2.87 1.49
N SER A 170 -2.06 -3.72 1.18
CA SER A 170 -0.94 -4.01 2.08
C SER A 170 -0.04 -2.80 2.36
N VAL A 171 0.16 -1.88 1.39
CA VAL A 171 0.94 -0.67 1.63
C VAL A 171 0.26 0.27 2.64
N HIS A 172 -1.08 0.28 2.67
CA HIS A 172 -1.83 1.08 3.65
C HIS A 172 -1.79 0.45 5.05
N VAL A 173 -1.83 -0.89 5.13
CA VAL A 173 -1.60 -1.60 6.40
C VAL A 173 -0.19 -1.29 6.92
N ALA A 174 0.82 -1.37 6.06
CA ALA A 174 2.19 -1.01 6.41
C ALA A 174 2.31 0.45 6.88
N GLY A 175 1.64 1.38 6.20
CA GLY A 175 1.65 2.81 6.54
C GLY A 175 1.23 3.12 7.96
N VAL A 176 0.37 2.32 8.57
CA VAL A 176 -0.09 2.51 9.95
C VAL A 176 0.58 1.60 10.98
N SER A 177 1.35 0.61 10.53
CA SER A 177 1.91 -0.43 11.40
C SER A 177 3.43 -0.43 11.44
N CYS A 178 4.10 -0.25 10.30
CA CYS A 178 5.53 -0.41 10.14
C CYS A 178 6.29 0.87 10.45
N GLN A 179 7.50 0.75 10.99
CA GLN A 179 8.37 1.92 11.25
C GLN A 179 8.89 2.54 9.95
N LYS A 180 9.10 1.72 8.92
CA LYS A 180 9.61 2.17 7.62
C LYS A 180 8.87 1.47 6.49
N VAL A 181 8.31 2.26 5.58
CA VAL A 181 7.56 1.77 4.42
C VAL A 181 8.19 2.29 3.14
N ILE A 182 8.47 1.37 2.22
CA ILE A 182 8.91 1.68 0.85
C ILE A 182 7.74 1.36 -0.08
N ALA A 183 7.04 2.39 -0.49
CA ALA A 183 5.84 2.29 -1.31
C ALA A 183 6.20 2.43 -2.80
N LEU A 184 6.00 1.38 -3.58
CA LEU A 184 6.31 1.37 -5.01
C LEU A 184 5.15 2.02 -5.77
N HIS A 185 5.38 3.21 -6.29
CA HIS A 185 4.39 3.99 -7.00
C HIS A 185 4.80 4.30 -8.43
N GLY A 186 3.80 4.32 -9.32
CA GLY A 186 3.99 4.64 -10.72
C GLY A 186 2.81 5.47 -11.26
N PRO A 187 1.71 4.84 -11.70
CA PRO A 187 0.61 5.57 -12.33
C PRO A 187 -0.28 6.36 -11.37
N THR A 188 -0.25 6.07 -10.08
CA THR A 188 -1.13 6.65 -9.06
C THR A 188 -0.51 7.88 -8.39
N PRO A 189 -1.31 8.88 -8.00
CA PRO A 189 -0.82 10.08 -7.33
C PRO A 189 -0.51 9.76 -5.86
N PHE A 190 0.76 9.55 -5.53
CA PHE A 190 1.22 9.21 -4.18
C PHE A 190 0.72 10.19 -3.11
N LYS A 191 0.82 11.51 -3.38
CA LYS A 191 0.37 12.54 -2.44
C LYS A 191 -1.11 12.43 -2.06
N GLU A 192 -1.94 11.89 -2.97
CA GLU A 192 -3.38 11.78 -2.76
C GLU A 192 -3.79 10.41 -2.20
N THR A 193 -3.11 9.35 -2.62
CA THR A 193 -3.53 7.95 -2.35
C THR A 193 -2.42 7.05 -1.85
N GLY A 194 -1.27 7.57 -1.51
CA GLY A 194 -0.19 6.79 -0.89
C GLY A 194 -0.57 6.27 0.50
N PRO A 195 0.30 5.50 1.17
CA PRO A 195 0.06 5.10 2.54
C PRO A 195 0.01 6.33 3.46
N TYR A 196 -0.96 6.35 4.36
CA TYR A 196 -1.08 7.40 5.37
C TYR A 196 -0.39 6.92 6.65
N GLY A 197 0.57 7.71 7.14
CA GLY A 197 1.40 7.32 8.28
C GLY A 197 0.68 7.33 9.62
N ASN A 198 1.32 6.73 10.61
CA ASN A 198 0.90 6.76 12.02
C ASN A 198 1.51 7.96 12.79
N GLY A 199 2.15 8.89 12.09
CA GLY A 199 2.78 10.09 12.64
C GLY A 199 4.24 9.92 13.07
N SER A 200 4.73 8.71 13.24
CA SER A 200 6.11 8.43 13.68
C SER A 200 6.92 7.59 12.69
N ASN A 201 6.29 7.02 11.68
CA ASN A 201 6.96 6.15 10.71
C ASN A 201 7.55 6.91 9.51
N LYS A 202 8.59 6.32 8.92
CA LYS A 202 9.21 6.81 7.67
C LYS A 202 8.51 6.17 6.47
N ILE A 203 7.85 6.98 5.64
CA ILE A 203 7.23 6.53 4.40
C ILE A 203 8.02 7.08 3.21
N ILE A 204 8.54 6.19 2.38
CA ILE A 204 9.33 6.50 1.20
C ILE A 204 8.50 6.21 -0.04
N GLU A 205 8.30 7.22 -0.88
CA GLU A 205 7.77 7.02 -2.22
C GLU A 205 8.90 6.55 -3.15
N ALA A 206 8.89 5.26 -3.49
CA ALA A 206 9.80 4.73 -4.48
C ALA A 206 9.15 4.84 -5.86
N ASN A 207 9.59 5.83 -6.62
CA ASN A 207 9.12 6.07 -7.99
C ASN A 207 10.24 6.60 -8.89
N ILE A 208 9.93 6.73 -10.17
CA ILE A 208 10.74 7.49 -11.13
C ILE A 208 9.89 8.60 -11.75
N ASN A 209 10.49 9.77 -11.92
CA ASN A 209 9.82 10.92 -12.54
C ASN A 209 9.56 10.65 -14.04
N MET A 210 8.27 10.50 -14.39
CA MET A 210 7.81 10.35 -15.77
C MET A 210 6.83 11.46 -16.10
N LYS A 211 6.96 12.10 -17.28
CA LYS A 211 6.04 13.15 -17.72
C LYS A 211 4.56 12.74 -17.74
N CYS A 212 4.28 11.45 -17.91
CA CYS A 212 2.94 10.89 -17.92
C CYS A 212 2.43 10.44 -16.53
N SER A 213 3.25 10.47 -15.49
CA SER A 213 2.88 10.03 -14.13
C SER A 213 2.64 11.26 -13.23
N PRO A 214 1.57 11.24 -12.41
CA PRO A 214 0.54 10.21 -12.29
C PRO A 214 -0.47 10.26 -13.46
N CYS A 215 -0.90 9.08 -13.94
CA CYS A 215 -1.84 8.96 -15.05
C CYS A 215 -3.08 8.10 -14.73
N TYR A 216 -3.21 7.63 -13.50
CA TYR A 216 -4.35 6.81 -13.09
C TYR A 216 -5.67 7.58 -13.25
N ASN A 217 -6.70 6.90 -13.80
CA ASN A 217 -7.99 7.48 -14.15
C ASN A 217 -7.95 8.59 -15.24
N THR A 218 -6.88 8.67 -16.02
CA THR A 218 -6.80 9.57 -17.18
C THR A 218 -6.83 8.79 -18.51
N GLU A 219 -6.99 9.50 -19.63
CA GLU A 219 -6.87 8.88 -20.95
C GLU A 219 -5.46 8.33 -21.24
N ALA A 220 -4.43 8.89 -20.59
CA ALA A 220 -3.06 8.44 -20.78
C ALA A 220 -2.85 6.98 -20.33
N ILE A 221 -3.51 6.52 -19.25
CA ILE A 221 -3.38 5.12 -18.82
C ILE A 221 -4.01 4.13 -19.80
N LYS A 222 -5.09 4.53 -20.49
CA LYS A 222 -5.75 3.69 -21.50
C LYS A 222 -4.84 3.44 -22.70
N LYS A 223 -3.98 4.39 -23.04
CA LYS A 223 -3.02 4.34 -24.12
C LYS A 223 -1.67 3.76 -23.72
N CYS A 224 -1.45 3.49 -22.44
CA CYS A 224 -0.18 2.97 -21.94
C CYS A 224 0.02 1.52 -22.37
N THR A 225 1.12 1.24 -23.07
CA THR A 225 1.50 -0.12 -23.52
C THR A 225 2.76 -0.63 -22.83
N SER A 226 3.57 0.26 -22.26
CA SER A 226 4.93 -0.04 -21.81
C SER A 226 5.11 -0.13 -20.30
N ASN A 227 4.29 0.57 -19.50
CA ASN A 227 4.39 0.65 -18.04
C ASN A 227 5.82 0.99 -17.54
N LEU A 228 6.49 1.93 -18.22
CA LEU A 228 7.89 2.28 -17.94
C LEU A 228 8.10 2.83 -16.52
N CYS A 229 7.09 3.52 -15.94
CA CYS A 229 7.17 4.03 -14.58
C CYS A 229 7.45 2.91 -13.54
N MET A 230 6.91 1.71 -13.74
CA MET A 230 7.20 0.57 -12.87
C MET A 230 8.41 -0.24 -13.34
N LYS A 231 8.62 -0.37 -14.65
CA LYS A 231 9.74 -1.15 -15.18
C LYS A 231 11.10 -0.51 -14.92
N ASN A 232 11.19 0.82 -15.04
CA ASN A 232 12.45 1.55 -14.84
C ASN A 232 12.75 1.83 -13.35
N LEU A 233 11.80 1.64 -12.45
CA LEU A 233 12.08 1.59 -11.03
C LEU A 233 12.84 0.27 -10.77
N THR A 234 14.17 0.35 -10.72
CA THR A 234 15.03 -0.83 -10.62
C THR A 234 15.10 -1.39 -9.20
N ALA A 235 15.48 -2.66 -9.08
CA ALA A 235 15.75 -3.28 -7.78
C ALA A 235 16.87 -2.58 -7.01
N GLU A 236 17.85 -2.01 -7.71
CA GLU A 236 18.94 -1.23 -7.09
C GLU A 236 18.42 0.01 -6.38
N ILE A 237 17.54 0.78 -7.03
CA ILE A 237 16.94 1.97 -6.43
C ILE A 237 16.16 1.60 -5.16
N VAL A 238 15.36 0.53 -5.21
CA VAL A 238 14.56 0.08 -4.06
C VAL A 238 15.46 -0.48 -2.95
N PHE A 239 16.50 -1.22 -3.31
CA PHE A 239 17.47 -1.76 -2.36
C PHE A 239 18.22 -0.68 -1.60
N ASN A 240 18.61 0.42 -2.26
CA ASN A 240 19.23 1.55 -1.57
C ASN A 240 18.32 2.13 -0.47
N TYR A 241 16.99 2.20 -0.73
CA TYR A 241 16.05 2.59 0.32
C TYR A 241 15.95 1.57 1.46
N VAL A 242 16.22 0.29 1.24
CA VAL A 242 16.27 -0.72 2.33
C VAL A 242 17.44 -0.42 3.28
N LEU A 243 18.58 0.03 2.75
CA LEU A 243 19.80 0.29 3.52
C LEU A 243 19.78 1.61 4.31
N GLU A 244 19.01 2.61 3.88
CA GLU A 244 18.80 3.89 4.60
C GLU A 244 18.11 3.70 5.97
#